data_af9a0b1df34ca1efc1c4b09168117013
#
_entry.id   af9a0b1df34ca1efc1c4b09168117013
#
_cell.length_a   1.000
_cell.length_b   1.000
_cell.length_c   1.000
_cell.angle_alpha   90.00
_cell.angle_beta   90.00
_cell.angle_gamma   90.00
#
_symmetry.space_group_name_H-M   'P 1'
#
loop_
_entity.id
_entity.type
_entity.pdbx_description
1 polymer ?
#
loop_
_entity_poly.entity_id
_entity_poly.type
_entity_poly.pdbx_seq_one_letter_code
_entity_poly.pdbx_strand_id
1 'polypeptide(L)'
;MKKFLYTLLALLLIGLLTTYFILFTEWGNKIIASYIEKKINPNERYLSVKTFKLRFNSLDFKAQANDDSTLILKGDFSLLKQSVDLNYHIDIKNLRSFKDLIPYPLRGAIVTSGNIKGHRKALVIQGVSNVAQSHTAYNALLDDFKLSHLSLNAQDANLEDLLYLINRPAYANARVSLQADFNSLKPLEGHLILTANNALINNALINQIFHLNLKDTLVFNLSHSSDFKGNKAISDTTLTSPLVNFTALKSEYLFSILKLNAPYTLEIPHLAKLQNMINHPLKGSLTLKGDIEQSPKLLKVSGHSNLLDGALDFTLLNKDLKGRFSNISTLKALDLFHYPKFFQSIADVNLDYDLISKQGVLKANLKNAKFLKNSFSDFLYSISKFDITKEIYNDVNLVSQINQQRLLSNLSLKSPKTQLKIHNGLLDLNTKQMDMLMDAEILKFVFKMKLQGNMHQPKFSLILNEKAIQQNLQQGLKEILKNDSIKKGLDHLLKDDKLKEKLEKGLKGLF
;
A
#
# COMPACT_ATOMS: atom_id res chain seq x y z
N MET A 1 52.15 -51.49 -44.59
CA MET A 1 51.45 -51.37 -43.30
C MET A 1 52.32 -50.76 -42.21
N LYS A 2 53.49 -51.31 -41.85
CA LYS A 2 54.33 -50.77 -40.77
C LYS A 2 54.71 -49.29 -40.93
N LYS A 3 55.15 -48.84 -42.12
CA LYS A 3 55.50 -47.41 -42.39
C LYS A 3 54.30 -46.46 -42.19
N PHE A 4 53.11 -46.86 -42.62
CA PHE A 4 51.88 -46.08 -42.43
C PHE A 4 51.51 -45.96 -40.96
N LEU A 5 51.65 -47.05 -40.17
CA LEU A 5 51.39 -47.02 -38.75
C LEU A 5 52.38 -46.09 -37.98
N TYR A 6 53.66 -46.10 -38.38
CA TYR A 6 54.67 -45.21 -37.78
C TYR A 6 54.41 -43.73 -38.15
N THR A 7 53.97 -43.45 -39.37
CA THR A 7 53.61 -42.08 -39.76
C THR A 7 52.38 -41.58 -39.03
N LEU A 8 51.35 -42.43 -38.84
CA LEU A 8 50.16 -42.11 -38.09
C LEU A 8 50.48 -41.87 -36.61
N LEU A 9 51.34 -42.71 -36.01
CA LEU A 9 51.78 -42.59 -34.63
C LEU A 9 52.60 -41.29 -34.42
N ALA A 10 53.48 -40.95 -35.37
CA ALA A 10 54.26 -39.73 -35.36
C ALA A 10 53.37 -38.47 -35.44
N LEU A 11 52.37 -38.47 -36.34
CA LEU A 11 51.40 -37.39 -36.42
C LEU A 11 50.57 -37.21 -35.16
N LEU A 12 50.16 -38.33 -34.55
CA LEU A 12 49.41 -38.32 -33.32
C LEU A 12 50.30 -37.78 -32.15
N LEU A 13 51.57 -38.15 -32.10
CA LEU A 13 52.52 -37.70 -31.11
C LEU A 13 52.85 -36.21 -31.31
N ILE A 14 53.00 -35.73 -32.54
CA ILE A 14 53.18 -34.31 -32.89
C ILE A 14 51.91 -33.53 -32.46
N GLY A 15 50.70 -34.06 -32.73
CA GLY A 15 49.44 -33.45 -32.28
C GLY A 15 49.35 -33.35 -30.81
N LEU A 16 49.70 -34.39 -30.06
CA LEU A 16 49.74 -34.37 -28.58
C LEU A 16 50.77 -33.37 -28.02
N LEU A 17 51.98 -33.34 -28.58
CA LEU A 17 53.02 -32.39 -28.19
C LEU A 17 52.60 -30.93 -28.48
N THR A 18 52.02 -30.70 -29.66
CA THR A 18 51.51 -29.39 -30.02
C THR A 18 50.39 -28.94 -29.08
N THR A 19 49.44 -29.83 -28.76
CA THR A 19 48.39 -29.56 -27.79
C THR A 19 48.92 -29.29 -26.40
N TYR A 20 49.90 -30.08 -25.95
CA TYR A 20 50.60 -29.86 -24.68
C TYR A 20 51.29 -28.48 -24.65
N PHE A 21 51.99 -28.13 -25.73
CA PHE A 21 52.73 -26.87 -25.85
C PHE A 21 51.75 -25.67 -25.82
N ILE A 22 50.65 -25.75 -26.55
CA ILE A 22 49.62 -24.70 -26.57
C ILE A 22 48.92 -24.57 -25.22
N LEU A 23 48.57 -25.67 -24.56
CA LEU A 23 47.78 -25.62 -23.33
C LEU A 23 48.61 -25.30 -22.09
N PHE A 24 49.86 -25.84 -21.97
CA PHE A 24 50.55 -25.90 -20.69
C PHE A 24 51.87 -25.12 -20.64
N THR A 25 52.29 -24.44 -21.72
CA THR A 25 53.46 -23.56 -21.71
C THR A 25 53.06 -22.11 -21.40
N GLU A 26 54.02 -21.29 -21.02
CA GLU A 26 53.82 -19.86 -20.77
C GLU A 26 53.33 -19.12 -22.01
N TRP A 27 53.83 -19.48 -23.19
CA TRP A 27 53.41 -18.93 -24.46
C TRP A 27 51.99 -19.29 -24.80
N GLY A 28 51.59 -20.55 -24.67
CA GLY A 28 50.24 -21.02 -24.88
C GLY A 28 49.24 -20.39 -23.85
N ASN A 29 49.68 -20.29 -22.60
CA ASN A 29 48.87 -19.64 -21.56
C ASN A 29 48.57 -18.17 -21.90
N LYS A 30 49.53 -17.41 -22.47
CA LYS A 30 49.30 -16.04 -22.93
C LYS A 30 48.28 -15.97 -24.07
N ILE A 31 48.32 -16.91 -25.01
CA ILE A 31 47.37 -16.98 -26.12
C ILE A 31 45.95 -17.24 -25.56
N ILE A 32 45.81 -18.21 -24.66
CA ILE A 32 44.53 -18.56 -24.06
C ILE A 32 44.01 -17.38 -23.22
N ALA A 33 44.85 -16.73 -22.44
CA ALA A 33 44.47 -15.53 -21.69
C ALA A 33 43.91 -14.43 -22.60
N SER A 34 44.62 -14.12 -23.71
CA SER A 34 44.18 -13.13 -24.68
C SER A 34 42.87 -13.53 -25.38
N TYR A 35 42.67 -14.83 -25.66
CA TYR A 35 41.44 -15.35 -26.24
C TYR A 35 40.27 -15.20 -25.24
N ILE A 36 40.46 -15.52 -23.96
CA ILE A 36 39.49 -15.35 -22.90
C ILE A 36 39.11 -13.88 -22.75
N GLU A 37 40.09 -12.96 -22.68
CA GLU A 37 39.85 -11.52 -22.63
C GLU A 37 39.00 -11.06 -23.83
N LYS A 38 39.33 -11.49 -25.04
CA LYS A 38 38.64 -11.10 -26.26
C LYS A 38 37.21 -11.61 -26.31
N LYS A 39 36.98 -12.80 -25.78
CA LYS A 39 35.65 -13.43 -25.75
C LYS A 39 34.73 -12.83 -24.68
N ILE A 40 35.30 -12.44 -23.53
CA ILE A 40 34.53 -11.82 -22.41
C ILE A 40 34.28 -10.33 -22.72
N ASN A 41 35.12 -9.67 -23.48
CA ASN A 41 35.02 -8.24 -23.80
C ASN A 41 34.72 -8.02 -25.30
N PRO A 42 33.55 -8.40 -25.83
CA PRO A 42 33.33 -8.30 -27.27
C PRO A 42 33.30 -6.86 -27.78
N ASN A 43 32.81 -5.91 -26.99
CA ASN A 43 32.63 -4.51 -27.41
C ASN A 43 33.40 -3.47 -26.56
N GLU A 44 33.72 -3.78 -25.32
CA GLU A 44 34.47 -2.91 -24.40
C GLU A 44 35.36 -3.76 -23.49
N ARG A 45 36.48 -3.19 -23.03
CA ARG A 45 37.37 -3.90 -22.10
C ARG A 45 36.88 -3.76 -20.68
N TYR A 46 36.00 -4.66 -20.24
CA TYR A 46 35.54 -4.71 -18.85
C TYR A 46 36.46 -5.48 -17.93
N LEU A 47 37.11 -6.54 -18.43
CA LEU A 47 37.92 -7.47 -17.68
C LEU A 47 39.31 -7.64 -18.33
N SER A 48 40.35 -7.56 -17.54
CA SER A 48 41.71 -7.92 -17.94
C SER A 48 42.19 -9.16 -17.19
N VAL A 49 42.81 -10.10 -17.90
CA VAL A 49 43.41 -11.30 -17.30
C VAL A 49 44.79 -10.93 -16.78
N LYS A 50 44.97 -10.86 -15.47
CA LYS A 50 46.22 -10.53 -14.80
C LYS A 50 47.15 -11.75 -14.67
N THR A 51 46.57 -12.92 -14.45
CA THR A 51 47.28 -14.18 -14.31
C THR A 51 46.47 -15.27 -14.99
N PHE A 52 47.09 -16.05 -15.83
CA PHE A 52 46.55 -17.29 -16.36
C PHE A 52 47.70 -18.30 -16.44
N LYS A 53 47.68 -19.29 -15.55
CA LYS A 53 48.66 -20.36 -15.52
C LYS A 53 47.95 -21.68 -15.48
N LEU A 54 47.80 -22.29 -16.65
CA LEU A 54 47.29 -23.63 -16.83
C LEU A 54 48.47 -24.59 -16.88
N ARG A 55 48.55 -25.53 -15.95
CA ARG A 55 49.53 -26.62 -15.91
C ARG A 55 48.79 -27.93 -16.16
N PHE A 56 49.51 -29.03 -16.25
CA PHE A 56 48.92 -30.33 -16.55
C PHE A 56 47.76 -30.74 -15.57
N ASN A 57 47.87 -30.33 -14.31
CA ASN A 57 46.91 -30.70 -13.27
C ASN A 57 46.42 -29.51 -12.41
N SER A 58 46.86 -28.28 -12.72
CA SER A 58 46.49 -27.14 -11.89
C SER A 58 46.20 -25.87 -12.70
N LEU A 59 45.31 -25.03 -12.16
CA LEU A 59 44.91 -23.74 -12.69
C LEU A 59 45.20 -22.63 -11.67
N ASP A 60 45.81 -21.57 -12.08
CA ASP A 60 45.87 -20.28 -11.36
C ASP A 60 45.41 -19.19 -12.31
N PHE A 61 44.19 -18.67 -12.05
CA PHE A 61 43.56 -17.64 -12.85
C PHE A 61 43.19 -16.44 -11.99
N LYS A 62 43.59 -15.25 -12.45
CA LYS A 62 43.16 -13.97 -11.86
C LYS A 62 42.75 -13.01 -12.96
N ALA A 63 41.52 -12.50 -12.87
CA ALA A 63 41.04 -11.40 -13.69
C ALA A 63 40.67 -10.20 -12.83
N GLN A 64 40.78 -9.00 -13.40
CA GLN A 64 40.46 -7.74 -12.76
C GLN A 64 39.62 -6.89 -13.71
N ALA A 65 38.52 -6.32 -13.19
CA ALA A 65 37.67 -5.37 -13.91
C ALA A 65 38.18 -3.93 -13.77
N ASN A 66 37.67 -3.03 -14.58
CA ASN A 66 38.03 -1.61 -14.57
C ASN A 66 37.67 -0.88 -13.27
N ASP A 67 36.71 -1.41 -12.50
CA ASP A 67 36.29 -0.89 -11.20
C ASP A 67 36.99 -1.56 -10.00
N ASP A 68 38.17 -2.17 -10.26
CA ASP A 68 38.94 -2.97 -9.29
C ASP A 68 38.24 -4.23 -8.77
N SER A 69 37.13 -4.64 -9.37
CA SER A 69 36.53 -5.94 -9.09
C SER A 69 37.47 -7.06 -9.52
N THR A 70 37.58 -8.13 -8.72
CA THR A 70 38.49 -9.23 -8.96
C THR A 70 37.81 -10.58 -8.97
N LEU A 71 38.29 -11.47 -9.83
CA LEU A 71 37.95 -12.89 -9.87
C LEU A 71 39.24 -13.70 -9.76
N ILE A 72 39.32 -14.58 -8.78
CA ILE A 72 40.43 -15.49 -8.57
C ILE A 72 39.91 -16.92 -8.59
N LEU A 73 40.56 -17.80 -9.35
CA LEU A 73 40.32 -19.25 -9.40
C LEU A 73 41.64 -19.98 -9.25
N LYS A 74 41.75 -20.86 -8.26
CA LYS A 74 42.95 -21.64 -8.01
C LYS A 74 42.63 -23.04 -7.57
N GLY A 75 43.37 -24.00 -8.07
CA GLY A 75 43.26 -25.40 -7.63
C GLY A 75 43.63 -26.40 -8.67
N ASP A 76 43.15 -27.60 -8.52
CA ASP A 76 43.51 -28.76 -9.29
C ASP A 76 42.40 -29.18 -10.26
N PHE A 77 42.79 -29.78 -11.38
CA PHE A 77 41.88 -30.44 -12.29
C PHE A 77 42.54 -31.70 -12.89
N SER A 78 41.71 -32.64 -13.32
CA SER A 78 42.19 -33.85 -13.98
C SER A 78 41.48 -34.00 -15.34
N LEU A 79 42.25 -33.94 -16.41
CA LEU A 79 41.73 -34.16 -17.77
C LEU A 79 41.25 -35.60 -17.96
N LEU A 80 41.95 -36.56 -17.38
CA LEU A 80 41.61 -37.98 -17.51
C LEU A 80 40.33 -38.32 -16.76
N LYS A 81 40.15 -37.79 -15.54
CA LYS A 81 38.95 -37.98 -14.73
C LYS A 81 37.85 -36.99 -15.04
N GLN A 82 38.12 -35.99 -15.87
CA GLN A 82 37.22 -34.85 -16.17
C GLN A 82 36.65 -34.22 -14.89
N SER A 83 37.52 -34.04 -13.87
CA SER A 83 37.17 -33.52 -12.55
C SER A 83 37.94 -32.25 -12.24
N VAL A 84 37.37 -31.40 -11.40
CA VAL A 84 37.98 -30.16 -10.89
C VAL A 84 37.83 -30.10 -9.36
N ASP A 85 38.78 -29.41 -8.72
CA ASP A 85 38.78 -29.03 -7.33
C ASP A 85 39.40 -27.64 -7.25
N LEU A 86 38.57 -26.58 -7.42
CA LEU A 86 39.02 -25.19 -7.57
C LEU A 86 38.40 -24.34 -6.45
N ASN A 87 39.27 -23.59 -5.78
CA ASN A 87 38.82 -22.51 -4.90
C ASN A 87 38.60 -21.23 -5.72
N TYR A 88 37.54 -20.51 -5.42
CA TYR A 88 37.29 -19.21 -6.03
C TYR A 88 37.14 -18.12 -4.98
N HIS A 89 37.53 -16.90 -5.38
CA HIS A 89 37.25 -15.66 -4.66
C HIS A 89 36.82 -14.60 -5.66
N ILE A 90 35.66 -14.02 -5.45
CA ILE A 90 35.05 -12.99 -6.29
C ILE A 90 34.78 -11.78 -5.41
N ASP A 91 35.38 -10.64 -5.76
CA ASP A 91 35.15 -9.34 -5.13
C ASP A 91 34.64 -8.36 -6.18
N ILE A 92 33.32 -8.13 -6.21
CA ILE A 92 32.67 -7.19 -7.12
C ILE A 92 32.42 -5.90 -6.37
N LYS A 93 33.01 -4.79 -6.79
CA LYS A 93 32.83 -3.47 -6.19
C LYS A 93 31.49 -2.84 -6.58
N ASN A 94 31.06 -3.06 -7.82
CA ASN A 94 29.79 -2.55 -8.32
C ASN A 94 29.18 -3.50 -9.34
N LEU A 95 28.08 -4.16 -8.95
CA LEU A 95 27.34 -5.09 -9.82
C LEU A 95 26.81 -4.42 -11.10
N ARG A 96 26.56 -3.11 -11.06
CA ARG A 96 26.09 -2.35 -12.24
C ARG A 96 27.13 -2.33 -13.37
N SER A 97 28.42 -2.47 -13.05
CA SER A 97 29.50 -2.56 -14.04
C SER A 97 29.39 -3.83 -14.90
N PHE A 98 28.64 -4.82 -14.45
CA PHE A 98 28.45 -6.11 -15.13
C PHE A 98 27.05 -6.25 -15.76
N LYS A 99 26.35 -5.13 -16.02
CA LYS A 99 24.97 -5.11 -16.58
C LYS A 99 24.79 -5.93 -17.87
N ASP A 100 25.85 -6.01 -18.70
CA ASP A 100 25.82 -6.73 -19.98
C ASP A 100 26.01 -8.25 -19.81
N LEU A 101 26.52 -8.68 -18.66
CA LEU A 101 26.67 -10.09 -18.27
C LEU A 101 25.52 -10.58 -17.38
N ILE A 102 24.92 -9.68 -16.61
CA ILE A 102 23.82 -9.99 -15.70
C ILE A 102 22.53 -9.39 -16.26
N PRO A 103 21.53 -10.20 -16.64
CA PRO A 103 20.31 -9.73 -17.31
C PRO A 103 19.37 -8.90 -16.42
N TYR A 104 19.75 -8.66 -15.17
CA TYR A 104 18.98 -7.90 -14.19
C TYR A 104 19.75 -6.65 -13.76
N PRO A 105 19.09 -5.50 -13.53
CA PRO A 105 19.74 -4.25 -13.13
C PRO A 105 20.13 -4.28 -11.63
N LEU A 106 21.10 -5.13 -11.28
CA LEU A 106 21.62 -5.23 -9.92
C LEU A 106 22.56 -4.05 -9.61
N ARG A 107 22.67 -3.71 -8.32
CA ARG A 107 23.52 -2.65 -7.77
C ARG A 107 24.25 -3.15 -6.53
N GLY A 108 25.26 -2.38 -6.11
CA GLY A 108 26.00 -2.67 -4.88
C GLY A 108 27.21 -3.54 -5.09
N ALA A 109 27.85 -3.90 -4.00
CA ALA A 109 29.05 -4.74 -3.96
C ALA A 109 28.71 -6.13 -3.45
N ILE A 110 29.49 -7.12 -3.84
CA ILE A 110 29.38 -8.50 -3.35
C ILE A 110 30.77 -9.12 -3.27
N VAL A 111 31.07 -9.73 -2.14
CA VAL A 111 32.24 -10.59 -1.99
C VAL A 111 31.75 -12.00 -1.74
N THR A 112 32.29 -12.94 -2.50
CA THR A 112 31.96 -14.36 -2.32
C THR A 112 33.20 -15.22 -2.53
N SER A 113 33.30 -16.28 -1.75
CA SER A 113 34.39 -17.25 -1.86
C SER A 113 33.86 -18.65 -1.59
N GLY A 114 34.52 -19.61 -2.19
CA GLY A 114 34.10 -21.01 -2.03
C GLY A 114 34.97 -21.97 -2.84
N ASN A 115 34.38 -23.12 -3.09
CA ASN A 115 34.98 -24.23 -3.81
C ASN A 115 34.07 -24.76 -4.90
N ILE A 116 34.67 -25.13 -6.04
CA ILE A 116 34.02 -25.82 -7.17
C ILE A 116 34.64 -27.20 -7.25
N LYS A 117 33.88 -28.24 -6.98
CA LYS A 117 34.40 -29.61 -6.91
C LYS A 117 33.52 -30.60 -7.61
N GLY A 118 34.11 -31.56 -8.30
CA GLY A 118 33.39 -32.66 -8.92
C GLY A 118 33.77 -32.89 -10.37
N HIS A 119 32.90 -33.52 -11.10
CA HIS A 119 33.03 -33.82 -12.51
C HIS A 119 31.85 -33.28 -13.32
N ARG A 120 31.95 -33.31 -14.64
CA ARG A 120 30.95 -32.73 -15.55
C ARG A 120 29.50 -33.05 -15.20
N LYS A 121 29.18 -34.31 -14.79
CA LYS A 121 27.83 -34.73 -14.44
C LYS A 121 27.42 -34.46 -12.99
N ALA A 122 28.35 -34.08 -12.14
CA ALA A 122 28.08 -33.77 -10.73
C ALA A 122 29.10 -32.75 -10.23
N LEU A 123 28.90 -31.51 -10.62
CA LEU A 123 29.74 -30.38 -10.20
C LEU A 123 29.06 -29.66 -9.04
N VAL A 124 29.71 -29.62 -7.90
CA VAL A 124 29.24 -28.91 -6.70
C VAL A 124 29.96 -27.59 -6.59
N ILE A 125 29.21 -26.49 -6.45
CA ILE A 125 29.71 -25.17 -6.11
C ILE A 125 29.16 -24.82 -4.74
N GLN A 126 30.03 -24.67 -3.75
CA GLN A 126 29.66 -24.24 -2.42
C GLN A 126 30.46 -23.03 -1.98
N GLY A 127 29.83 -22.14 -1.24
CA GLY A 127 30.54 -20.93 -0.83
C GLY A 127 29.78 -20.12 0.19
N VAL A 128 30.44 -19.01 0.57
CA VAL A 128 29.91 -17.99 1.46
C VAL A 128 29.97 -16.64 0.80
N SER A 129 29.05 -15.75 1.16
CA SER A 129 29.00 -14.39 0.64
C SER A 129 28.57 -13.41 1.72
N ASN A 130 28.96 -12.15 1.56
CA ASN A 130 28.54 -11.04 2.41
C ASN A 130 27.47 -10.14 1.75
N VAL A 131 26.72 -10.66 0.79
CA VAL A 131 25.69 -9.89 0.07
C VAL A 131 24.76 -9.20 1.06
N ALA A 132 24.51 -7.91 0.87
CA ALA A 132 23.71 -7.11 1.80
C ALA A 132 24.18 -7.22 3.27
N GLN A 133 25.48 -7.24 3.50
CA GLN A 133 26.11 -7.40 4.83
C GLN A 133 25.69 -8.67 5.58
N SER A 134 25.21 -9.70 4.88
CA SER A 134 24.76 -10.95 5.46
C SER A 134 25.88 -11.96 5.69
N HIS A 135 25.52 -13.00 6.44
CA HIS A 135 26.21 -14.28 6.42
C HIS A 135 25.43 -15.25 5.51
N THR A 136 25.75 -15.21 4.22
CA THR A 136 25.10 -16.07 3.23
C THR A 136 25.96 -17.28 2.93
N ALA A 137 25.42 -18.49 3.13
CA ALA A 137 25.96 -19.74 2.64
C ALA A 137 25.11 -20.25 1.48
N TYR A 138 25.76 -20.82 0.47
CA TYR A 138 25.06 -21.40 -0.67
C TYR A 138 25.72 -22.66 -1.17
N ASN A 139 24.93 -23.53 -1.78
CA ASN A 139 25.34 -24.76 -2.41
C ASN A 139 24.55 -24.94 -3.72
N ALA A 140 25.26 -25.13 -4.82
CA ALA A 140 24.70 -25.37 -6.13
C ALA A 140 25.24 -26.68 -6.71
N LEU A 141 24.35 -27.53 -7.19
CA LEU A 141 24.68 -28.75 -7.91
C LEU A 141 24.40 -28.54 -9.39
N LEU A 142 25.39 -28.85 -10.25
CA LEU A 142 25.24 -28.78 -11.68
C LEU A 142 25.37 -30.20 -12.27
N ASP A 143 24.45 -30.55 -13.17
CA ASP A 143 24.49 -31.73 -14.03
C ASP A 143 24.73 -31.26 -15.47
N ASP A 144 25.80 -31.71 -16.09
CA ASP A 144 26.25 -31.29 -17.42
C ASP A 144 26.28 -29.75 -17.58
N PHE A 145 26.85 -29.06 -16.55
CA PHE A 145 26.89 -27.61 -16.42
C PHE A 145 25.53 -26.89 -16.36
N LYS A 146 24.42 -27.61 -16.16
CA LYS A 146 23.09 -27.06 -15.91
C LYS A 146 22.79 -27.15 -14.43
N LEU A 147 22.28 -26.08 -13.87
CA LEU A 147 21.87 -26.07 -12.46
C LEU A 147 20.75 -27.06 -12.24
N SER A 148 20.98 -28.06 -11.36
CA SER A 148 20.03 -29.09 -10.96
C SER A 148 19.52 -28.90 -9.53
N HIS A 149 20.27 -28.16 -8.70
CA HIS A 149 19.83 -27.81 -7.35
C HIS A 149 20.59 -26.57 -6.87
N LEU A 150 19.88 -25.68 -6.14
CA LEU A 150 20.46 -24.51 -5.49
C LEU A 150 19.83 -24.34 -4.11
N SER A 151 20.63 -24.44 -3.06
CA SER A 151 20.23 -24.00 -1.72
C SER A 151 20.99 -22.75 -1.31
N LEU A 152 20.28 -21.84 -0.63
CA LEU A 152 20.81 -20.58 -0.15
C LEU A 152 20.26 -20.30 1.24
N ASN A 153 21.13 -19.91 2.16
CA ASN A 153 20.78 -19.49 3.51
C ASN A 153 21.50 -18.18 3.82
N ALA A 154 20.77 -17.07 3.79
CA ALA A 154 21.27 -15.77 4.17
C ALA A 154 20.74 -15.39 5.54
N GLN A 155 21.63 -15.15 6.49
CA GLN A 155 21.30 -14.71 7.84
C GLN A 155 21.73 -13.26 8.04
N ASP A 156 20.94 -12.51 8.80
CA ASP A 156 21.21 -11.13 9.19
C ASP A 156 21.47 -10.17 8.01
N ALA A 157 20.84 -10.42 6.85
CA ALA A 157 20.96 -9.53 5.71
C ALA A 157 20.32 -8.17 5.99
N ASN A 158 20.97 -7.08 5.60
CA ASN A 158 20.40 -5.75 5.70
C ASN A 158 19.34 -5.55 4.62
N LEU A 159 18.11 -5.28 5.01
CA LEU A 159 16.97 -5.12 4.08
C LEU A 159 17.15 -3.92 3.14
N GLU A 160 17.75 -2.82 3.62
CA GLU A 160 18.00 -1.64 2.77
C GLU A 160 18.97 -1.97 1.65
N ASP A 161 20.04 -2.72 1.96
CA ASP A 161 21.01 -3.15 0.96
C ASP A 161 20.41 -4.18 -0.02
N LEU A 162 19.54 -5.10 0.45
CA LEU A 162 18.81 -6.02 -0.42
C LEU A 162 17.89 -5.26 -1.39
N LEU A 163 17.17 -4.26 -0.89
CA LEU A 163 16.32 -3.41 -1.72
C LEU A 163 17.14 -2.58 -2.70
N TYR A 164 18.28 -2.04 -2.25
CA TYR A 164 19.21 -1.33 -3.11
C TYR A 164 19.78 -2.23 -4.21
N LEU A 165 20.14 -3.48 -3.86
CA LEU A 165 20.64 -4.48 -4.80
C LEU A 165 19.68 -4.68 -5.98
N ILE A 166 18.37 -4.78 -5.72
CA ILE A 166 17.33 -4.98 -6.72
C ILE A 166 16.74 -3.67 -7.26
N ASN A 167 17.43 -2.54 -7.06
CA ASN A 167 17.00 -1.20 -7.51
C ASN A 167 15.62 -0.76 -6.97
N ARG A 168 15.35 -1.03 -5.69
CA ARG A 168 14.14 -0.60 -4.99
C ARG A 168 14.48 0.40 -3.88
N PRO A 169 13.57 1.34 -3.57
CA PRO A 169 13.75 2.25 -2.44
C PRO A 169 13.77 1.51 -1.09
N ALA A 170 14.45 2.10 -0.10
CA ALA A 170 14.52 1.57 1.25
C ALA A 170 13.21 1.83 2.03
N TYR A 171 12.17 1.05 1.76
CA TYR A 171 10.86 1.18 2.41
C TYR A 171 10.89 0.91 3.91
N ALA A 172 11.81 0.06 4.34
CA ALA A 172 11.99 -0.29 5.74
C ALA A 172 13.44 -0.67 6.02
N ASN A 173 13.86 -0.54 7.27
CA ASN A 173 15.12 -1.02 7.80
C ASN A 173 14.87 -2.26 8.66
N ALA A 174 15.59 -3.34 8.40
CA ALA A 174 15.49 -4.59 9.14
C ALA A 174 16.75 -5.45 8.95
N ARG A 175 16.96 -6.37 9.89
CA ARG A 175 17.75 -7.59 9.63
C ARG A 175 16.79 -8.69 9.18
N VAL A 176 17.08 -9.29 8.03
CA VAL A 176 16.24 -10.33 7.44
C VAL A 176 17.00 -11.64 7.30
N SER A 177 16.28 -12.75 7.47
CA SER A 177 16.78 -14.08 7.15
C SER A 177 16.04 -14.58 5.92
N LEU A 178 16.78 -15.14 4.97
CA LEU A 178 16.25 -15.68 3.73
C LEU A 178 16.79 -17.09 3.53
N GLN A 179 15.90 -18.04 3.34
CA GLN A 179 16.21 -19.42 2.98
C GLN A 179 15.55 -19.71 1.64
N ALA A 180 16.31 -20.29 0.71
CA ALA A 180 15.80 -20.68 -0.59
C ALA A 180 16.37 -22.04 -0.98
N ASP A 181 15.50 -22.86 -1.57
CA ASP A 181 15.83 -24.16 -2.08
C ASP A 181 15.16 -24.36 -3.45
N PHE A 182 15.94 -24.47 -4.51
CA PHE A 182 15.47 -24.59 -5.88
C PHE A 182 15.99 -25.89 -6.51
N ASN A 183 15.07 -26.70 -7.00
CA ASN A 183 15.39 -27.92 -7.78
C ASN A 183 15.63 -27.60 -9.25
N SER A 184 15.20 -26.46 -9.72
CA SER A 184 15.43 -25.95 -11.08
C SER A 184 15.24 -24.45 -11.16
N LEU A 185 16.02 -23.76 -12.01
CA LEU A 185 15.78 -22.37 -12.36
C LEU A 185 15.09 -22.21 -13.73
N LYS A 186 15.03 -23.25 -14.54
CA LYS A 186 14.35 -23.28 -15.85
C LYS A 186 13.77 -24.69 -16.12
N PRO A 187 12.47 -24.94 -15.83
CA PRO A 187 11.49 -24.05 -15.20
C PRO A 187 11.86 -23.72 -13.75
N LEU A 188 11.37 -22.59 -13.22
CA LEU A 188 11.62 -22.21 -11.83
C LEU A 188 10.82 -23.12 -10.89
N GLU A 189 11.50 -23.94 -10.10
CA GLU A 189 10.88 -24.88 -9.15
C GLU A 189 11.64 -24.85 -7.84
N GLY A 190 10.94 -24.62 -6.74
CA GLY A 190 11.57 -24.55 -5.42
C GLY A 190 10.74 -23.81 -4.41
N HIS A 191 11.37 -23.52 -3.28
CA HIS A 191 10.77 -22.89 -2.13
C HIS A 191 11.65 -21.73 -1.64
N LEU A 192 11.00 -20.67 -1.10
CA LEU A 192 11.68 -19.53 -0.50
C LEU A 192 10.95 -19.15 0.79
N ILE A 193 11.71 -18.88 1.86
CA ILE A 193 11.22 -18.31 3.11
C ILE A 193 12.01 -17.03 3.39
N LEU A 194 11.30 -15.96 3.76
CA LEU A 194 11.87 -14.69 4.19
C LEU A 194 11.23 -14.27 5.50
N THR A 195 12.05 -13.93 6.49
CA THR A 195 11.59 -13.41 7.78
C THR A 195 12.32 -12.14 8.15
N ALA A 196 11.59 -11.17 8.71
CA ALA A 196 12.14 -9.96 9.29
C ALA A 196 11.47 -9.72 10.65
N ASN A 197 12.27 -9.52 11.67
CA ASN A 197 11.80 -9.22 13.03
C ASN A 197 12.16 -7.79 13.40
N ASN A 198 11.25 -7.11 14.08
CA ASN A 198 11.43 -5.72 14.53
C ASN A 198 11.87 -4.76 13.41
N ALA A 199 11.33 -4.97 12.22
CA ALA A 199 11.57 -4.10 11.09
C ALA A 199 10.99 -2.70 11.34
N LEU A 200 11.72 -1.66 10.93
CA LEU A 200 11.32 -0.26 11.10
C LEU A 200 10.90 0.31 9.75
N ILE A 201 9.69 0.82 9.66
CA ILE A 201 9.23 1.51 8.44
C ILE A 201 10.01 2.81 8.25
N ASN A 202 10.41 3.09 7.02
CA ASN A 202 10.96 4.38 6.63
C ASN A 202 9.82 5.41 6.49
N ASN A 203 9.44 6.04 7.61
CA ASN A 203 8.33 6.98 7.66
C ASN A 203 8.49 8.14 6.67
N ALA A 204 9.71 8.66 6.46
CA ALA A 204 9.96 9.77 5.53
C ALA A 204 9.57 9.38 4.10
N LEU A 205 10.02 8.20 3.66
CA LEU A 205 9.72 7.69 2.33
C LEU A 205 8.23 7.35 2.16
N ILE A 206 7.62 6.67 3.15
CA ILE A 206 6.21 6.31 3.12
C ILE A 206 5.32 7.55 3.13
N ASN A 207 5.63 8.56 3.96
CA ASN A 207 4.92 9.83 3.98
C ASN A 207 5.00 10.55 2.61
N GLN A 208 6.17 10.52 1.97
CA GLN A 208 6.36 11.12 0.66
C GLN A 208 5.56 10.41 -0.44
N ILE A 209 5.60 9.08 -0.48
CA ILE A 209 4.95 8.29 -1.55
C ILE A 209 3.43 8.30 -1.41
N PHE A 210 2.91 8.16 -0.18
CA PHE A 210 1.49 7.99 0.07
C PHE A 210 0.80 9.26 0.60
N HIS A 211 1.54 10.38 0.72
CA HIS A 211 1.04 11.65 1.29
C HIS A 211 0.42 11.47 2.69
N LEU A 212 1.04 10.59 3.50
CA LEU A 212 0.66 10.34 4.88
C LEU A 212 1.38 11.27 5.86
N ASN A 213 1.02 11.20 7.12
CA ASN A 213 1.68 11.93 8.22
C ASN A 213 2.00 10.97 9.38
N LEU A 214 2.80 9.94 9.08
CA LEU A 214 3.31 9.02 10.10
C LEU A 214 4.35 9.75 10.95
N LYS A 215 4.03 9.98 12.22
CA LYS A 215 4.94 10.61 13.19
C LYS A 215 5.67 9.58 14.02
N ASP A 216 4.97 8.51 14.40
CA ASP A 216 5.50 7.47 15.26
C ASP A 216 6.28 6.44 14.44
N THR A 217 7.37 5.94 14.99
CA THR A 217 8.13 4.85 14.38
C THR A 217 7.29 3.57 14.39
N LEU A 218 6.99 3.04 13.22
CA LEU A 218 6.24 1.80 13.08
C LEU A 218 7.19 0.62 13.02
N VAL A 219 7.06 -0.26 13.99
CA VAL A 219 7.76 -1.54 14.07
C VAL A 219 6.83 -2.64 13.56
N PHE A 220 7.37 -3.59 12.79
CA PHE A 220 6.62 -4.73 12.31
C PHE A 220 7.48 -5.99 12.23
N ASN A 221 6.83 -7.15 12.24
CA ASN A 221 7.42 -8.43 11.88
C ASN A 221 6.82 -8.89 10.56
N LEU A 222 7.63 -9.50 9.71
CA LEU A 222 7.24 -10.04 8.42
C LEU A 222 7.66 -11.50 8.33
N SER A 223 6.73 -12.35 7.90
CA SER A 223 7.00 -13.72 7.46
C SER A 223 6.41 -13.90 6.06
N HIS A 224 7.22 -14.37 5.16
CA HIS A 224 6.81 -14.64 3.78
C HIS A 224 7.38 -15.99 3.34
N SER A 225 6.54 -16.82 2.73
CA SER A 225 6.96 -18.04 2.06
C SER A 225 6.39 -18.11 0.65
N SER A 226 7.13 -18.72 -0.27
CA SER A 226 6.72 -18.88 -1.66
C SER A 226 7.13 -20.24 -2.20
N ASP A 227 6.18 -20.95 -2.82
CA ASP A 227 6.39 -22.17 -3.59
C ASP A 227 6.34 -21.82 -5.09
N PHE A 228 7.42 -22.12 -5.79
CA PHE A 228 7.58 -21.84 -7.23
C PHE A 228 7.34 -23.11 -8.03
N LYS A 229 6.46 -23.04 -9.05
CA LYS A 229 6.14 -24.12 -9.98
C LYS A 229 6.04 -23.57 -11.41
N GLY A 230 7.18 -23.56 -12.10
CA GLY A 230 7.27 -23.05 -13.47
C GLY A 230 6.89 -21.57 -13.59
N ASN A 231 5.76 -21.28 -14.20
CA ASN A 231 5.28 -19.89 -14.40
C ASN A 231 4.49 -19.32 -13.24
N LYS A 232 4.38 -20.05 -12.12
CA LYS A 232 3.52 -19.68 -11.00
C LYS A 232 4.29 -19.71 -9.68
N ALA A 233 4.01 -18.73 -8.81
CA ALA A 233 4.32 -18.80 -7.39
C ALA A 233 3.04 -18.79 -6.55
N ILE A 234 3.01 -19.60 -5.49
CA ILE A 234 1.99 -19.54 -4.45
C ILE A 234 2.68 -19.07 -3.18
N SER A 235 2.15 -18.02 -2.57
CA SER A 235 2.83 -17.37 -1.45
C SER A 235 1.89 -17.13 -0.27
N ASP A 236 2.45 -17.28 0.93
CA ASP A 236 1.84 -16.88 2.19
C ASP A 236 2.63 -15.72 2.77
N THR A 237 1.94 -14.65 3.12
CA THR A 237 2.54 -13.44 3.71
C THR A 237 1.80 -13.06 4.98
N THR A 238 2.54 -12.86 6.07
CA THR A 238 2.01 -12.34 7.33
C THR A 238 2.86 -11.17 7.79
N LEU A 239 2.21 -10.04 8.06
CA LEU A 239 2.81 -8.86 8.66
C LEU A 239 2.07 -8.57 9.95
N THR A 240 2.79 -8.42 11.05
CA THR A 240 2.22 -8.07 12.35
C THR A 240 2.89 -6.82 12.91
N SER A 241 2.08 -5.91 13.45
CA SER A 241 2.55 -4.70 14.09
C SER A 241 1.57 -4.25 15.18
N PRO A 242 1.96 -3.34 16.09
CA PRO A 242 1.02 -2.74 17.03
C PRO A 242 -0.11 -1.93 16.39
N LEU A 243 0.05 -1.53 15.13
CA LEU A 243 -0.92 -0.72 14.38
C LEU A 243 -1.84 -1.57 13.51
N VAL A 244 -1.27 -2.51 12.77
CA VAL A 244 -1.97 -3.28 11.75
C VAL A 244 -1.42 -4.69 11.65
N ASN A 245 -2.30 -5.68 11.52
CA ASN A 245 -1.96 -7.03 11.12
C ASN A 245 -2.49 -7.26 9.71
N PHE A 246 -1.65 -7.82 8.85
CA PHE A 246 -2.01 -8.15 7.49
C PHE A 246 -1.61 -9.60 7.19
N THR A 247 -2.53 -10.36 6.64
CA THR A 247 -2.28 -11.71 6.15
C THR A 247 -2.79 -11.85 4.73
N ALA A 248 -1.98 -12.46 3.86
CA ALA A 248 -2.36 -12.83 2.51
C ALA A 248 -1.88 -14.26 2.27
N LEU A 249 -2.80 -15.21 2.38
CA LEU A 249 -2.50 -16.64 2.29
C LEU A 249 -2.91 -17.17 0.91
N LYS A 250 -2.10 -18.09 0.37
CA LYS A 250 -2.31 -18.69 -0.96
C LYS A 250 -2.41 -17.65 -2.08
N SER A 251 -1.65 -16.56 -1.94
CA SER A 251 -1.53 -15.57 -3.00
C SER A 251 -0.88 -16.20 -4.22
N GLU A 252 -1.44 -15.96 -5.38
CA GLU A 252 -0.98 -16.52 -6.65
C GLU A 252 -0.34 -15.45 -7.52
N TYR A 253 0.90 -15.66 -7.94
CA TYR A 253 1.60 -14.81 -8.88
C TYR A 253 1.94 -15.54 -10.17
N LEU A 254 1.53 -15.00 -11.32
CA LEU A 254 1.80 -15.53 -12.65
C LEU A 254 2.87 -14.67 -13.34
N PHE A 255 4.06 -15.24 -13.52
CA PHE A 255 5.23 -14.50 -14.03
C PHE A 255 5.06 -14.05 -15.48
N SER A 256 4.45 -14.86 -16.35
CA SER A 256 4.31 -14.56 -17.79
C SER A 256 3.48 -13.30 -18.08
N ILE A 257 2.52 -12.99 -17.23
CA ILE A 257 1.60 -11.86 -17.37
C ILE A 257 1.71 -10.86 -16.23
N LEU A 258 2.65 -11.08 -15.30
CA LEU A 258 2.89 -10.24 -14.12
C LEU A 258 1.60 -10.00 -13.32
N LYS A 259 0.78 -11.05 -13.13
CA LYS A 259 -0.50 -10.96 -12.44
C LYS A 259 -0.39 -11.54 -11.03
N LEU A 260 -0.83 -10.77 -10.04
CA LEU A 260 -1.01 -11.16 -8.65
C LEU A 260 -2.51 -11.28 -8.34
N ASN A 261 -2.91 -12.39 -7.71
CA ASN A 261 -4.19 -12.54 -7.03
C ASN A 261 -3.89 -12.92 -5.57
N ALA A 262 -4.33 -12.11 -4.62
CA ALA A 262 -4.02 -12.31 -3.22
C ALA A 262 -5.28 -12.09 -2.37
N PRO A 263 -5.90 -13.15 -1.83
CA PRO A 263 -6.88 -13.01 -0.78
C PRO A 263 -6.20 -12.47 0.47
N TYR A 264 -6.83 -11.51 1.15
CA TYR A 264 -6.20 -10.89 2.32
C TYR A 264 -7.16 -10.72 3.49
N THR A 265 -6.58 -10.63 4.67
CA THR A 265 -7.22 -10.11 5.88
C THR A 265 -6.36 -8.99 6.44
N LEU A 266 -6.98 -7.85 6.71
CA LEU A 266 -6.37 -6.69 7.35
C LEU A 266 -7.10 -6.44 8.67
N GLU A 267 -6.36 -6.35 9.76
CA GLU A 267 -6.90 -6.06 11.09
C GLU A 267 -6.22 -4.82 11.68
N ILE A 268 -7.01 -3.89 12.14
CA ILE A 268 -6.58 -2.71 12.91
C ILE A 268 -7.21 -2.81 14.29
N PRO A 269 -6.48 -3.33 15.29
CA PRO A 269 -7.04 -3.58 16.62
C PRO A 269 -7.51 -2.31 17.33
N HIS A 270 -6.82 -1.19 17.08
CA HIS A 270 -7.08 0.09 17.73
C HIS A 270 -7.07 1.23 16.73
N LEU A 271 -8.24 1.62 16.21
CA LEU A 271 -8.39 2.72 15.26
C LEU A 271 -7.89 4.07 15.81
N ALA A 272 -7.88 4.25 17.13
CA ALA A 272 -7.33 5.44 17.78
C ALA A 272 -5.86 5.70 17.42
N LYS A 273 -5.07 4.66 17.15
CA LYS A 273 -3.67 4.80 16.72
C LYS A 273 -3.50 5.43 15.33
N LEU A 274 -4.57 5.47 14.53
CA LEU A 274 -4.56 6.12 13.22
C LEU A 274 -4.73 7.64 13.30
N GLN A 275 -4.99 8.22 14.48
CA GLN A 275 -5.30 9.64 14.63
C GLN A 275 -4.28 10.56 13.96
N ASN A 276 -2.99 10.26 14.07
CA ASN A 276 -1.93 11.07 13.46
C ASN A 276 -1.92 10.98 11.93
N MET A 277 -2.42 9.89 11.36
CA MET A 277 -2.48 9.68 9.90
C MET A 277 -3.67 10.39 9.27
N ILE A 278 -4.84 10.29 9.92
CA ILE A 278 -6.12 10.80 9.37
C ILE A 278 -6.52 12.15 9.98
N ASN A 279 -5.72 12.68 10.93
CA ASN A 279 -5.97 13.92 11.66
C ASN A 279 -7.34 13.95 12.37
N HIS A 280 -7.87 12.79 12.73
CA HIS A 280 -9.13 12.65 13.45
C HIS A 280 -9.09 11.44 14.39
N PRO A 281 -9.53 11.56 15.65
CA PRO A 281 -9.61 10.42 16.55
C PRO A 281 -10.73 9.48 16.11
N LEU A 282 -10.45 8.18 16.09
CA LEU A 282 -11.44 7.13 15.85
C LEU A 282 -11.49 6.18 17.05
N LYS A 283 -12.65 5.56 17.30
CA LYS A 283 -12.82 4.51 18.30
C LYS A 283 -13.00 3.14 17.63
N GLY A 284 -12.67 2.08 18.39
CA GLY A 284 -12.95 0.72 18.00
C GLY A 284 -11.83 0.05 17.22
N SER A 285 -12.20 -0.98 16.48
CA SER A 285 -11.33 -1.79 15.65
C SER A 285 -11.93 -1.97 14.25
N LEU A 286 -11.11 -2.39 13.30
CA LEU A 286 -11.53 -2.69 11.93
C LEU A 286 -10.91 -4.01 11.50
N THR A 287 -11.73 -4.91 10.95
CA THR A 287 -11.28 -6.11 10.24
C THR A 287 -11.84 -6.06 8.82
N LEU A 288 -10.97 -6.12 7.83
CA LEU A 288 -11.29 -6.18 6.41
C LEU A 288 -10.84 -7.54 5.86
N LYS A 289 -11.68 -8.19 5.07
CA LYS A 289 -11.34 -9.39 4.29
C LYS A 289 -11.67 -9.13 2.83
N GLY A 290 -10.81 -9.56 1.94
CA GLY A 290 -11.04 -9.28 0.52
C GLY A 290 -9.94 -9.83 -0.37
N ASP A 291 -9.86 -9.29 -1.58
CA ASP A 291 -8.94 -9.73 -2.61
C ASP A 291 -8.19 -8.56 -3.23
N ILE A 292 -6.91 -8.77 -3.50
CA ILE A 292 -6.04 -7.89 -4.27
C ILE A 292 -5.80 -8.57 -5.61
N GLU A 293 -6.15 -7.90 -6.70
CA GLU A 293 -5.79 -8.28 -8.05
C GLU A 293 -4.91 -7.18 -8.65
N GLN A 294 -3.68 -7.52 -9.03
CA GLN A 294 -2.74 -6.57 -9.61
C GLN A 294 -2.15 -7.12 -10.90
N SER A 295 -2.02 -6.26 -11.89
CA SER A 295 -1.28 -6.47 -13.14
C SER A 295 -0.63 -5.15 -13.57
N PRO A 296 0.18 -5.07 -14.64
CA PRO A 296 0.86 -3.83 -15.05
C PRO A 296 -0.05 -2.62 -15.28
N LYS A 297 -1.33 -2.85 -15.61
CA LYS A 297 -2.30 -1.77 -15.91
C LYS A 297 -3.49 -1.74 -14.97
N LEU A 298 -3.60 -2.70 -14.06
CA LEU A 298 -4.76 -2.87 -13.18
C LEU A 298 -4.32 -3.07 -11.74
N LEU A 299 -4.85 -2.25 -10.85
CA LEU A 299 -4.90 -2.53 -9.42
C LEU A 299 -6.36 -2.54 -8.99
N LYS A 300 -6.85 -3.71 -8.57
CA LYS A 300 -8.18 -3.86 -8.00
C LYS A 300 -8.04 -4.40 -6.58
N VAL A 301 -8.62 -3.71 -5.63
CA VAL A 301 -8.71 -4.15 -4.24
C VAL A 301 -10.17 -4.15 -3.84
N SER A 302 -10.69 -5.29 -3.44
CA SER A 302 -12.03 -5.40 -2.87
C SER A 302 -11.94 -5.78 -1.40
N GLY A 303 -12.93 -5.39 -0.62
CA GLY A 303 -12.96 -5.75 0.80
C GLY A 303 -14.36 -5.68 1.38
N HIS A 304 -14.55 -6.51 2.41
CA HIS A 304 -15.75 -6.61 3.21
C HIS A 304 -15.40 -6.50 4.69
N SER A 305 -16.27 -5.84 5.45
CA SER A 305 -16.16 -5.73 6.91
C SER A 305 -17.56 -5.67 7.54
N ASN A 306 -17.71 -6.32 8.68
CA ASN A 306 -18.83 -6.04 9.57
C ASN A 306 -18.46 -4.83 10.44
N LEU A 307 -19.10 -3.71 10.19
CA LEU A 307 -18.77 -2.43 10.84
C LEU A 307 -20.07 -1.71 11.22
N LEU A 308 -20.09 -1.04 12.37
CA LEU A 308 -21.19 -0.18 12.82
C LEU A 308 -22.55 -0.91 12.94
N ASP A 309 -22.54 -2.17 13.34
CA ASP A 309 -23.70 -3.10 13.40
C ASP A 309 -24.30 -3.43 12.02
N GLY A 310 -23.63 -3.07 10.92
CA GLY A 310 -23.99 -3.35 9.54
C GLY A 310 -22.82 -3.92 8.76
N ALA A 311 -22.81 -3.74 7.45
CA ALA A 311 -21.76 -4.21 6.57
C ALA A 311 -21.14 -3.07 5.76
N LEU A 312 -19.84 -3.15 5.52
CA LEU A 312 -19.10 -2.35 4.56
C LEU A 312 -18.56 -3.25 3.46
N ASP A 313 -18.89 -2.93 2.21
CA ASP A 313 -18.25 -3.46 1.02
C ASP A 313 -17.57 -2.34 0.26
N PHE A 314 -16.35 -2.56 -0.22
CA PHE A 314 -15.69 -1.59 -1.07
C PHE A 314 -14.94 -2.23 -2.24
N THR A 315 -14.75 -1.45 -3.28
CA THR A 315 -13.87 -1.79 -4.40
C THR A 315 -13.07 -0.55 -4.79
N LEU A 316 -11.76 -0.68 -4.78
CA LEU A 316 -10.83 0.27 -5.38
C LEU A 316 -10.41 -0.27 -6.74
N LEU A 317 -10.63 0.48 -7.80
CA LEU A 317 -10.16 0.17 -9.15
C LEU A 317 -9.21 1.28 -9.60
N ASN A 318 -7.91 0.99 -9.59
CA ASN A 318 -6.84 1.98 -9.79
C ASN A 318 -6.93 3.17 -8.82
N LYS A 319 -7.67 4.19 -9.17
CA LYS A 319 -7.89 5.41 -8.38
C LYS A 319 -9.35 5.56 -7.90
N ASP A 320 -10.28 4.81 -8.49
CA ASP A 320 -11.70 4.95 -8.25
C ASP A 320 -12.13 4.05 -7.09
N LEU A 321 -12.48 4.65 -5.96
CA LEU A 321 -12.96 3.98 -4.76
C LEU A 321 -14.49 4.03 -4.74
N LYS A 322 -15.12 2.85 -4.70
CA LYS A 322 -16.55 2.70 -4.45
C LYS A 322 -16.75 2.01 -3.11
N GLY A 323 -17.55 2.61 -2.25
CA GLY A 323 -17.92 2.06 -0.95
C GLY A 323 -19.42 1.94 -0.80
N ARG A 324 -19.88 0.86 -0.20
CA ARG A 324 -21.27 0.64 0.17
C ARG A 324 -21.34 0.21 1.63
N PHE A 325 -22.02 1.02 2.44
CA PHE A 325 -22.36 0.67 3.81
C PHE A 325 -23.83 0.29 3.83
N SER A 326 -24.15 -0.86 4.38
CA SER A 326 -25.52 -1.40 4.42
C SER A 326 -25.96 -1.60 5.85
N ASN A 327 -27.16 -1.08 6.19
CA ASN A 327 -27.80 -1.22 7.49
C ASN A 327 -26.94 -0.76 8.68
N ILE A 328 -26.12 0.27 8.52
CA ILE A 328 -25.25 0.75 9.59
C ILE A 328 -26.02 1.56 10.63
N SER A 329 -25.63 1.43 11.90
CA SER A 329 -26.13 2.25 12.99
C SER A 329 -25.48 3.63 13.00
N THR A 330 -26.27 4.70 12.85
CA THR A 330 -25.76 6.06 12.95
C THR A 330 -25.20 6.39 14.33
N LEU A 331 -25.75 5.80 15.41
CA LEU A 331 -25.20 5.95 16.75
C LEU A 331 -23.77 5.39 16.88
N LYS A 332 -23.54 4.24 16.26
CA LYS A 332 -22.21 3.64 16.21
C LYS A 332 -21.26 4.47 15.35
N ALA A 333 -21.75 5.02 14.23
CA ALA A 333 -20.98 5.92 13.39
C ALA A 333 -20.58 7.22 14.13
N LEU A 334 -21.52 7.84 14.86
CA LEU A 334 -21.22 9.01 15.69
C LEU A 334 -20.22 8.68 16.80
N ASP A 335 -20.35 7.50 17.45
CA ASP A 335 -19.39 7.07 18.47
C ASP A 335 -17.99 6.80 17.90
N LEU A 336 -17.91 6.15 16.72
CA LEU A 336 -16.65 5.92 16.01
C LEU A 336 -15.88 7.23 15.80
N PHE A 337 -16.57 8.29 15.39
CA PHE A 337 -15.99 9.62 15.09
C PHE A 337 -15.96 10.55 16.29
N HIS A 338 -16.28 10.11 17.51
CA HIS A 338 -16.36 10.93 18.74
C HIS A 338 -17.35 12.10 18.64
N TYR A 339 -18.40 11.98 17.83
CA TYR A 339 -19.47 12.97 17.79
C TYR A 339 -20.53 12.73 18.86
N PRO A 340 -21.21 13.80 19.34
CA PRO A 340 -22.33 13.66 20.23
C PRO A 340 -23.45 12.79 19.61
N LYS A 341 -24.08 11.96 20.41
CA LYS A 341 -25.21 11.11 20.00
C LYS A 341 -26.50 11.93 19.89
N PHE A 342 -26.65 12.66 18.81
CA PHE A 342 -27.81 13.54 18.60
C PHE A 342 -28.87 12.95 17.68
N PHE A 343 -28.55 11.85 16.97
CA PHE A 343 -29.38 11.29 15.93
C PHE A 343 -29.25 9.76 15.89
N GLN A 344 -30.37 9.07 15.82
CA GLN A 344 -30.43 7.60 15.74
C GLN A 344 -31.15 7.20 14.47
N SER A 345 -30.56 6.30 13.67
CA SER A 345 -31.19 5.69 12.51
C SER A 345 -30.40 4.47 12.06
N ILE A 346 -30.98 3.73 11.13
CA ILE A 346 -30.27 2.75 10.30
C ILE A 346 -30.04 3.40 8.94
N ALA A 347 -28.80 3.36 8.46
CA ALA A 347 -28.41 4.03 7.21
C ALA A 347 -27.85 3.06 6.18
N ASP A 348 -28.22 3.28 4.93
CA ASP A 348 -27.58 2.73 3.74
C ASP A 348 -26.80 3.88 3.08
N VAL A 349 -25.49 3.72 2.90
CA VAL A 349 -24.61 4.78 2.36
C VAL A 349 -23.82 4.26 1.17
N ASN A 350 -23.80 5.03 0.09
CA ASN A 350 -22.95 4.78 -1.07
C ASN A 350 -21.93 5.91 -1.22
N LEU A 351 -20.69 5.56 -1.48
CA LEU A 351 -19.57 6.46 -1.72
C LEU A 351 -18.96 6.16 -3.08
N ASP A 352 -18.82 7.16 -3.91
CA ASP A 352 -17.98 7.17 -5.11
C ASP A 352 -16.91 8.24 -4.93
N TYR A 353 -15.61 7.85 -4.97
CA TYR A 353 -14.51 8.75 -4.65
C TYR A 353 -13.27 8.49 -5.50
N ASP A 354 -12.70 9.53 -6.07
CA ASP A 354 -11.43 9.49 -6.81
C ASP A 354 -10.28 9.89 -5.88
N LEU A 355 -9.34 8.97 -5.67
CA LEU A 355 -8.20 9.14 -4.74
C LEU A 355 -7.18 10.20 -5.21
N ILE A 356 -7.10 10.45 -6.52
CA ILE A 356 -6.14 11.41 -7.09
C ILE A 356 -6.70 12.82 -7.02
N SER A 357 -7.90 13.03 -7.59
CA SER A 357 -8.55 14.34 -7.55
C SER A 357 -9.09 14.70 -6.16
N LYS A 358 -9.24 13.72 -5.28
CA LYS A 358 -9.84 13.84 -3.94
C LYS A 358 -11.26 14.40 -4.01
N GLN A 359 -12.01 13.99 -5.04
CA GLN A 359 -13.39 14.37 -5.27
C GLN A 359 -14.30 13.15 -5.23
N GLY A 360 -15.55 13.36 -4.84
CA GLY A 360 -16.49 12.26 -4.77
C GLY A 360 -17.91 12.69 -4.43
N VAL A 361 -18.77 11.71 -4.35
CA VAL A 361 -20.18 11.86 -3.95
C VAL A 361 -20.52 10.81 -2.92
N LEU A 362 -21.12 11.24 -1.82
CA LEU A 362 -21.69 10.38 -0.81
C LEU A 362 -23.23 10.53 -0.86
N LYS A 363 -23.93 9.40 -0.91
CA LYS A 363 -25.40 9.34 -0.86
C LYS A 363 -25.80 8.44 0.30
N ALA A 364 -26.68 8.94 1.17
CA ALA A 364 -27.18 8.16 2.29
C ALA A 364 -28.71 8.23 2.36
N ASN A 365 -29.32 7.07 2.58
CA ASN A 365 -30.71 6.90 2.91
C ASN A 365 -30.84 6.37 4.34
N LEU A 366 -31.61 7.05 5.17
CA LEU A 366 -31.76 6.71 6.58
C LEU A 366 -33.20 6.28 6.87
N LYS A 367 -33.32 5.20 7.62
CA LYS A 367 -34.62 4.61 8.01
C LYS A 367 -34.83 4.73 9.51
N ASN A 368 -36.08 4.90 9.93
CA ASN A 368 -36.46 5.00 11.33
C ASN A 368 -35.64 6.05 12.09
N ALA A 369 -35.41 7.18 11.43
CA ALA A 369 -34.55 8.23 11.96
C ALA A 369 -35.25 9.01 13.06
N LYS A 370 -34.51 9.33 14.14
CA LYS A 370 -35.04 10.01 15.30
C LYS A 370 -33.98 10.95 15.88
N PHE A 371 -34.40 12.16 16.22
CA PHE A 371 -33.52 13.04 17.02
C PHE A 371 -33.51 12.57 18.47
N LEU A 372 -32.35 12.63 19.08
CA LEU A 372 -32.18 12.50 20.54
C LEU A 372 -32.13 13.91 21.15
N LYS A 373 -32.46 14.00 22.44
CA LYS A 373 -32.43 15.29 23.16
C LYS A 373 -31.00 15.91 23.11
N ASN A 374 -30.93 17.13 22.63
CA ASN A 374 -29.67 17.88 22.48
C ASN A 374 -30.00 19.39 22.28
N SER A 375 -28.95 20.22 22.20
CA SER A 375 -29.11 21.67 22.02
C SER A 375 -29.91 22.07 20.78
N PHE A 376 -29.85 21.28 19.70
CA PHE A 376 -30.62 21.54 18.49
C PHE A 376 -32.13 21.26 18.72
N SER A 377 -32.45 20.11 19.31
CA SER A 377 -33.86 19.79 19.65
C SER A 377 -34.45 20.79 20.65
N ASP A 378 -33.65 21.22 21.64
CA ASP A 378 -34.09 22.21 22.63
C ASP A 378 -34.31 23.58 21.99
N PHE A 379 -33.44 23.97 21.03
CA PHE A 379 -33.60 25.20 20.26
C PHE A 379 -34.88 25.16 19.43
N LEU A 380 -35.16 24.07 18.70
CA LEU A 380 -36.39 23.92 17.95
C LEU A 380 -37.66 23.90 18.83
N TYR A 381 -37.56 23.26 20.00
CA TYR A 381 -38.64 23.29 20.99
C TYR A 381 -38.91 24.69 21.51
N SER A 382 -37.88 25.48 21.74
CA SER A 382 -38.03 26.87 22.20
C SER A 382 -38.83 27.72 21.24
N ILE A 383 -38.66 27.47 19.92
CA ILE A 383 -39.35 28.22 18.84
C ILE A 383 -40.77 27.68 18.59
N SER A 384 -40.89 26.36 18.37
CA SER A 384 -42.14 25.73 17.88
C SER A 384 -43.03 25.17 18.97
N LYS A 385 -42.53 25.05 20.21
CA LYS A 385 -43.16 24.33 21.33
C LYS A 385 -43.49 22.86 20.98
N PHE A 386 -42.86 22.35 19.92
CA PHE A 386 -43.04 20.99 19.46
C PHE A 386 -41.74 20.17 19.69
N ASP A 387 -41.90 19.01 20.30
CA ASP A 387 -40.78 18.12 20.62
C ASP A 387 -40.48 17.19 19.43
N ILE A 388 -39.50 17.57 18.63
CA ILE A 388 -39.06 16.81 17.44
C ILE A 388 -38.45 15.44 17.81
N THR A 389 -38.08 15.23 19.08
CA THR A 389 -37.50 13.94 19.52
C THR A 389 -38.56 12.83 19.57
N LYS A 390 -39.86 13.18 19.49
CA LYS A 390 -40.97 12.23 19.43
C LYS A 390 -41.34 11.82 18.02
N GLU A 391 -40.76 12.49 17.00
CA GLU A 391 -41.04 12.19 15.60
C GLU A 391 -40.09 11.08 15.07
N ILE A 392 -40.65 10.29 14.14
CA ILE A 392 -39.88 9.30 13.36
C ILE A 392 -39.87 9.77 11.91
N TYR A 393 -38.67 9.92 11.38
CA TYR A 393 -38.43 10.32 10.00
C TYR A 393 -38.12 9.08 9.17
N ASN A 394 -39.05 8.69 8.28
CA ASN A 394 -38.87 7.51 7.42
C ASN A 394 -38.32 7.83 6.05
N ASP A 395 -38.36 9.10 5.65
CA ASP A 395 -37.80 9.61 4.40
C ASP A 395 -36.70 10.62 4.72
N VAL A 396 -35.48 10.10 4.82
CA VAL A 396 -34.28 10.91 5.09
C VAL A 396 -33.25 10.64 4.03
N ASN A 397 -32.97 11.65 3.23
CA ASN A 397 -32.03 11.59 2.12
C ASN A 397 -30.90 12.61 2.31
N LEU A 398 -29.66 12.14 2.26
CA LEU A 398 -28.46 12.97 2.27
C LEU A 398 -27.67 12.74 0.98
N VAL A 399 -27.30 13.82 0.31
CA VAL A 399 -26.36 13.82 -0.80
C VAL A 399 -25.28 14.84 -0.50
N SER A 400 -24.01 14.40 -0.45
CA SER A 400 -22.86 15.25 -0.20
C SER A 400 -21.88 15.17 -1.35
N GLN A 401 -21.51 16.30 -1.90
CA GLN A 401 -20.37 16.43 -2.80
C GLN A 401 -19.11 16.62 -1.98
N ILE A 402 -18.10 15.82 -2.27
CA ILE A 402 -16.81 15.82 -1.58
C ILE A 402 -15.81 16.52 -2.50
N ASN A 403 -15.14 17.54 -2.01
CA ASN A 403 -14.02 18.19 -2.68
C ASN A 403 -12.89 18.36 -1.67
N GLN A 404 -11.89 17.47 -1.73
CA GLN A 404 -10.82 17.34 -0.74
C GLN A 404 -11.40 17.11 0.67
N GLN A 405 -11.31 18.08 1.56
CA GLN A 405 -11.82 18.01 2.94
C GLN A 405 -13.10 18.83 3.14
N ARG A 406 -13.73 19.29 2.05
CA ARG A 406 -14.98 20.04 2.09
C ARG A 406 -16.14 19.19 1.60
N LEU A 407 -17.21 19.21 2.37
CA LEU A 407 -18.46 18.56 2.04
C LEU A 407 -19.52 19.63 1.76
N LEU A 408 -20.15 19.56 0.60
CA LEU A 408 -21.30 20.39 0.25
C LEU A 408 -22.53 19.48 0.22
N SER A 409 -23.41 19.62 1.21
CA SER A 409 -24.45 18.65 1.53
C SER A 409 -25.85 19.19 1.30
N ASN A 410 -26.69 18.36 0.70
CA ASN A 410 -28.13 18.53 0.68
C ASN A 410 -28.77 17.45 1.54
N LEU A 411 -29.58 17.84 2.51
CA LEU A 411 -30.25 16.95 3.44
C LEU A 411 -31.74 17.24 3.43
N SER A 412 -32.55 16.21 3.38
CA SER A 412 -34.02 16.28 3.56
C SER A 412 -34.45 15.25 4.59
N LEU A 413 -35.19 15.71 5.60
CA LEU A 413 -35.87 14.87 6.59
C LEU A 413 -37.35 15.21 6.57
N LYS A 414 -38.21 14.20 6.50
CA LYS A 414 -39.66 14.37 6.50
C LYS A 414 -40.33 13.40 7.45
N SER A 415 -41.24 13.92 8.26
CA SER A 415 -42.21 13.18 9.07
C SER A 415 -43.59 13.74 8.83
N PRO A 416 -44.66 13.17 9.39
CA PRO A 416 -46.03 13.71 9.26
C PRO A 416 -46.19 15.15 9.74
N LYS A 417 -45.39 15.59 10.72
CA LYS A 417 -45.50 16.90 11.35
C LYS A 417 -44.28 17.82 11.17
N THR A 418 -43.22 17.31 10.57
CA THR A 418 -41.97 18.02 10.49
C THR A 418 -41.27 17.81 9.15
N GLN A 419 -40.79 18.90 8.55
CA GLN A 419 -39.89 18.84 7.40
C GLN A 419 -38.70 19.74 7.64
N LEU A 420 -37.47 19.16 7.52
CA LEU A 420 -36.23 19.89 7.64
C LEU A 420 -35.42 19.68 6.36
N LYS A 421 -34.95 20.77 5.76
CA LYS A 421 -34.11 20.72 4.53
C LYS A 421 -32.90 21.58 4.67
N ILE A 422 -31.74 21.05 4.34
CA ILE A 422 -30.49 21.79 4.18
C ILE A 422 -30.16 21.81 2.68
N HIS A 423 -29.87 23.00 2.18
CA HIS A 423 -29.43 23.20 0.80
C HIS A 423 -27.99 23.71 0.79
N ASN A 424 -27.13 22.99 0.09
CA ASN A 424 -25.70 23.32 -0.08
C ASN A 424 -24.99 23.67 1.24
N GLY A 425 -25.30 22.90 2.30
CA GLY A 425 -24.66 23.09 3.60
C GLY A 425 -23.18 22.74 3.54
N LEU A 426 -22.32 23.70 3.85
CA LEU A 426 -20.87 23.52 3.85
C LEU A 426 -20.38 22.96 5.19
N LEU A 427 -19.58 21.90 5.11
CA LEU A 427 -18.79 21.38 6.21
C LEU A 427 -17.33 21.26 5.77
N ASP A 428 -16.44 21.96 6.44
CA ASP A 428 -14.99 21.87 6.24
C ASP A 428 -14.37 21.00 7.35
N LEU A 429 -13.93 19.81 6.99
CA LEU A 429 -13.36 18.84 7.93
C LEU A 429 -11.98 19.25 8.43
N ASN A 430 -11.24 20.05 7.67
CA ASN A 430 -9.92 20.54 8.08
C ASN A 430 -10.02 21.59 9.20
N THR A 431 -10.88 22.59 9.00
CA THR A 431 -11.10 23.65 9.98
C THR A 431 -12.14 23.28 11.03
N LYS A 432 -12.87 22.18 10.84
CA LYS A 432 -13.99 21.73 11.68
C LYS A 432 -15.10 22.80 11.76
N GLN A 433 -15.26 23.59 10.72
CA GLN A 433 -16.25 24.63 10.61
C GLN A 433 -17.43 24.20 9.72
N MET A 434 -18.61 24.63 10.10
CA MET A 434 -19.85 24.44 9.31
C MET A 434 -20.52 25.78 9.04
N ASP A 435 -21.17 25.86 7.89
CA ASP A 435 -22.07 26.96 7.50
C ASP A 435 -23.22 26.39 6.67
N MET A 436 -24.40 26.31 7.27
CA MET A 436 -25.57 25.66 6.67
C MET A 436 -26.80 26.52 6.89
N LEU A 437 -27.59 26.60 5.83
CA LEU A 437 -28.95 27.14 5.91
C LEU A 437 -29.95 25.98 5.91
N MET A 438 -30.87 26.02 6.86
CA MET A 438 -31.92 25.01 7.01
C MET A 438 -33.29 25.68 6.87
N ASP A 439 -34.11 25.13 5.98
CA ASP A 439 -35.54 25.39 5.94
C ASP A 439 -36.23 24.42 6.89
N ALA A 440 -37.05 24.90 7.79
CA ALA A 440 -37.78 24.13 8.76
C ALA A 440 -39.27 24.40 8.65
N GLU A 441 -40.04 23.32 8.57
CA GLU A 441 -41.50 23.32 8.72
C GLU A 441 -41.84 22.37 9.88
N ILE A 442 -42.37 22.90 10.96
CA ILE A 442 -42.74 22.12 12.15
C ILE A 442 -44.20 22.42 12.45
N LEU A 443 -45.10 21.41 12.34
CA LEU A 443 -46.55 21.57 12.32
C LEU A 443 -46.93 22.48 11.14
N LYS A 444 -47.32 23.73 11.45
CA LYS A 444 -47.66 24.77 10.47
C LYS A 444 -46.63 25.92 10.46
N PHE A 445 -45.57 25.80 11.29
CA PHE A 445 -44.56 26.83 11.36
C PHE A 445 -43.49 26.68 10.29
N VAL A 446 -43.31 27.71 9.48
CA VAL A 446 -42.27 27.77 8.47
C VAL A 446 -41.23 28.83 8.87
N PHE A 447 -39.98 28.44 9.01
CA PHE A 447 -38.91 29.35 9.33
C PHE A 447 -37.58 28.87 8.73
N LYS A 448 -36.64 29.81 8.65
CA LYS A 448 -35.25 29.51 8.26
C LYS A 448 -34.33 29.65 9.44
N MET A 449 -33.33 28.82 9.49
CA MET A 449 -32.29 28.90 10.51
C MET A 449 -30.91 28.77 9.87
N LYS A 450 -29.93 29.37 10.53
CA LYS A 450 -28.53 29.21 10.22
C LYS A 450 -27.85 28.36 11.28
N LEU A 451 -27.07 27.37 10.84
CA LEU A 451 -26.19 26.56 11.65
C LEU A 451 -24.77 26.92 11.25
N GLN A 452 -23.97 27.44 12.16
CA GLN A 452 -22.62 27.91 11.86
C GLN A 452 -21.64 27.71 13.00
N GLY A 453 -20.33 27.76 12.67
CA GLY A 453 -19.26 27.64 13.63
C GLY A 453 -18.70 26.24 13.75
N ASN A 454 -18.17 25.90 14.92
CA ASN A 454 -17.53 24.59 15.13
C ASN A 454 -18.56 23.46 15.08
N MET A 455 -18.27 22.42 14.28
CA MET A 455 -19.17 21.27 14.09
C MET A 455 -19.50 20.47 15.38
N HIS A 456 -18.63 20.54 16.42
CA HIS A 456 -18.88 19.92 17.71
C HIS A 456 -19.75 20.77 18.64
N GLN A 457 -19.80 22.08 18.41
CA GLN A 457 -20.58 23.06 19.17
C GLN A 457 -21.19 24.12 18.25
N PRO A 458 -22.14 23.71 17.36
CA PRO A 458 -22.74 24.61 16.40
C PRO A 458 -23.58 25.70 17.09
N LYS A 459 -23.56 26.90 16.52
CA LYS A 459 -24.44 27.99 16.90
C LYS A 459 -25.67 27.98 16.01
N PHE A 460 -26.84 28.12 16.60
CA PHE A 460 -28.11 28.17 15.89
C PHE A 460 -28.65 29.61 15.95
N SER A 461 -29.13 30.12 14.84
CA SER A 461 -29.79 31.42 14.76
C SER A 461 -30.99 31.35 13.83
N LEU A 462 -32.07 31.98 14.23
CA LEU A 462 -33.28 32.10 13.44
C LEU A 462 -33.10 33.22 12.39
N ILE A 463 -33.48 32.93 11.14
CA ILE A 463 -33.55 33.92 10.06
C ILE A 463 -35.02 34.19 9.80
N LEU A 464 -35.48 35.34 10.24
CA LEU A 464 -36.84 35.83 9.95
C LEU A 464 -36.80 36.70 8.69
N ASN A 465 -37.63 36.36 7.72
CA ASN A 465 -37.92 37.21 6.58
C ASN A 465 -39.40 37.62 6.59
N GLU A 466 -39.75 38.65 5.86
CA GLU A 466 -41.09 39.18 5.80
C GLU A 466 -42.17 38.13 5.45
N LYS A 467 -41.85 37.24 4.49
CA LYS A 467 -42.77 36.18 4.06
C LYS A 467 -43.01 35.15 5.14
N ALA A 468 -41.96 34.71 5.88
CA ALA A 468 -42.08 33.79 6.99
C ALA A 468 -42.87 34.40 8.17
N ILE A 469 -42.69 35.70 8.43
CA ILE A 469 -43.44 36.42 9.45
C ILE A 469 -44.92 36.48 9.06
N GLN A 470 -45.27 36.88 7.83
CA GLN A 470 -46.63 36.94 7.34
C GLN A 470 -47.34 35.58 7.38
N GLN A 471 -46.66 34.50 6.93
CA GLN A 471 -47.22 33.14 6.98
C GLN A 471 -47.47 32.67 8.41
N ASN A 472 -46.61 32.97 9.34
CA ASN A 472 -46.75 32.60 10.75
C ASN A 472 -47.84 33.45 11.47
N LEU A 473 -47.97 34.70 11.11
CA LEU A 473 -49.06 35.58 11.62
C LEU A 473 -50.44 35.19 11.10
N GLN A 474 -50.58 34.83 9.83
CA GLN A 474 -51.84 34.32 9.27
C GLN A 474 -52.31 33.05 9.91
N GLN A 475 -51.44 32.26 10.54
CA GLN A 475 -51.75 31.01 11.23
C GLN A 475 -52.10 31.17 12.71
N GLY A 476 -52.24 32.41 13.21
CA GLY A 476 -52.72 32.69 14.59
C GLY A 476 -51.70 32.44 15.70
N LEU A 477 -50.41 32.56 15.41
CA LEU A 477 -49.34 32.14 16.31
C LEU A 477 -48.84 33.24 17.24
N LYS A 478 -49.75 33.94 17.90
CA LYS A 478 -49.44 35.02 18.85
C LYS A 478 -48.47 34.62 20.00
N GLU A 479 -48.52 33.37 20.45
CA GLU A 479 -47.71 32.90 21.59
C GLU A 479 -46.23 32.75 21.23
N ILE A 480 -45.87 32.52 19.98
CA ILE A 480 -44.50 32.32 19.53
C ILE A 480 -43.76 33.64 19.46
N LEU A 481 -44.44 34.73 19.16
CA LEU A 481 -43.89 36.08 19.15
C LEU A 481 -43.42 36.55 20.54
N LYS A 482 -43.77 35.85 21.60
CA LYS A 482 -43.31 36.09 22.97
C LYS A 482 -41.95 35.44 23.26
N ASN A 483 -41.41 34.64 22.35
CA ASN A 483 -40.09 33.98 22.53
C ASN A 483 -38.94 34.98 22.32
N ASP A 484 -38.01 35.04 23.29
CA ASP A 484 -36.87 36.00 23.27
C ASP A 484 -35.98 35.88 22.06
N SER A 485 -35.81 34.70 21.51
CA SER A 485 -35.00 34.47 20.28
C SER A 485 -35.70 35.04 19.04
N ILE A 486 -37.02 34.92 18.98
CA ILE A 486 -37.85 35.46 17.93
C ILE A 486 -37.98 36.98 18.08
N LYS A 487 -38.10 37.47 19.32
CA LYS A 487 -38.14 38.87 19.65
C LYS A 487 -36.89 39.60 19.24
N LYS A 488 -35.68 39.05 19.53
CA LYS A 488 -34.39 39.58 19.09
C LYS A 488 -34.27 39.58 17.56
N GLY A 489 -34.75 38.59 16.85
CA GLY A 489 -34.79 38.53 15.39
C GLY A 489 -35.75 39.58 14.81
N LEU A 490 -36.95 39.77 15.45
CA LEU A 490 -37.93 40.79 15.10
C LEU A 490 -37.38 42.21 15.37
N ASP A 491 -36.72 42.45 16.50
CA ASP A 491 -36.12 43.74 16.85
C ASP A 491 -35.06 44.18 15.84
N HIS A 492 -34.38 43.22 15.24
CA HIS A 492 -33.41 43.50 14.15
C HIS A 492 -34.12 43.92 12.84
N LEU A 493 -35.28 43.30 12.54
CA LEU A 493 -36.09 43.58 11.35
C LEU A 493 -36.96 44.86 11.53
N LEU A 494 -37.35 45.18 12.75
CA LEU A 494 -38.11 46.39 13.11
C LEU A 494 -37.31 47.69 13.06
N LYS A 495 -36.01 47.59 12.81
CA LYS A 495 -35.16 48.74 12.45
C LYS A 495 -35.41 49.27 11.02
N ASP A 496 -36.12 48.49 10.20
CA ASP A 496 -36.57 48.95 8.86
C ASP A 496 -38.02 49.47 8.99
N ASP A 497 -38.20 50.79 8.86
CA ASP A 497 -39.46 51.49 9.05
C ASP A 497 -40.56 51.02 8.11
N LYS A 498 -40.25 50.57 6.89
CA LYS A 498 -41.21 49.99 5.93
C LYS A 498 -41.75 48.63 6.38
N LEU A 499 -40.91 47.86 7.02
CA LEU A 499 -41.27 46.52 7.54
C LEU A 499 -42.13 46.66 8.82
N LYS A 500 -41.83 47.64 9.64
CA LYS A 500 -42.54 47.97 10.85
C LYS A 500 -44.00 48.38 10.55
N GLU A 501 -44.21 49.26 9.57
CA GLU A 501 -45.54 49.70 9.14
C GLU A 501 -46.38 48.54 8.58
N LYS A 502 -45.80 47.65 7.80
CA LYS A 502 -46.47 46.44 7.27
C LYS A 502 -46.84 45.44 8.36
N LEU A 503 -45.96 45.26 9.35
CA LEU A 503 -46.21 44.40 10.50
C LEU A 503 -47.31 44.93 11.42
N GLU A 504 -47.32 46.25 11.66
CA GLU A 504 -48.36 46.91 12.44
C GLU A 504 -49.74 46.85 11.74
N LYS A 505 -49.75 46.97 10.41
CA LYS A 505 -50.97 46.76 9.61
C LYS A 505 -51.46 45.30 9.64
N GLY A 506 -50.53 44.36 9.59
CA GLY A 506 -50.88 42.94 9.70
C GLY A 506 -51.37 42.52 11.10
N LEU A 507 -50.85 43.15 12.14
CA LEU A 507 -51.25 42.93 13.52
C LEU A 507 -52.60 43.60 13.84
N LYS A 508 -52.90 44.78 13.27
CA LYS A 508 -54.20 45.48 13.45
C LYS A 508 -55.39 44.73 12.82
N GLY A 509 -55.17 43.84 11.86
CA GLY A 509 -56.20 42.98 11.30
C GLY A 509 -56.47 41.68 12.10
N LEU A 510 -55.76 41.46 13.21
CA LEU A 510 -55.84 40.27 14.05
C LEU A 510 -56.41 40.56 15.46
N PHE A 511 -56.76 41.81 15.75
CA PHE A 511 -57.48 42.27 16.95
C PHE A 511 -58.94 42.67 16.61
#